data_d67d76fab5cbaa47346dd8106ea967ff
#
_entry.id   d67d76fab5cbaa47346dd8106ea967ff
#
_cell.length_a   1.000
_cell.length_b   1.000
_cell.length_c   1.000
_cell.angle_alpha   90.00
_cell.angle_beta   90.00
_cell.angle_gamma   90.00
#
_symmetry.space_group_name_H-M   'P 1'
#
loop_
_entity.id
_entity.type
_entity.pdbx_description
1 polymer ?
#
loop_
_entity_poly.entity_id
_entity_poly.type
_entity_poly.pdbx_seq_one_letter_code
_entity_poly.pdbx_strand_id
1 'polypeptide(L)'
;DQPFFAFQAQGIEEGQEPFLRIEDMAALYVKTLREFQPDGPYFLGGYSMGGMVAFEMAQQLQAQGQTVAALAIIDVPAQSPHLKYLRQFADQIGSLLRMSSDRRNQLFLHIRHYLFRIGYFGRLKLSKKFAYLQRKLGSLGKKIAGTYSRHEDTRPTDVADVPTESKVDVLAKRRIRNLFILNDQAFRAYIPRRYHGRVTIIRSVRGYTGDADKDYSPDPYLGWGRVISGVLETYVVPGDHNEMIREPHVRQLAEHLRSSLDNAPRQPSDSRKS
;
A
#
# COMPACT_ATOMS: atom_id res chain seq x y z
N ASP A 1 -11.51 -12.16 23.54
CA ASP A 1 -10.81 -10.97 23.95
C ASP A 1 -9.34 -11.07 23.52
N GLN A 2 -9.00 -10.48 22.37
CA GLN A 2 -7.67 -10.59 21.77
C GLN A 2 -6.96 -9.24 21.85
N PRO A 3 -5.82 -9.12 22.55
CA PRO A 3 -5.01 -7.90 22.53
C PRO A 3 -4.59 -7.54 21.11
N PHE A 4 -4.67 -6.26 20.76
CA PHE A 4 -4.31 -5.74 19.46
C PHE A 4 -3.34 -4.55 19.62
N PHE A 5 -2.19 -4.61 18.94
CA PHE A 5 -1.17 -3.58 18.94
C PHE A 5 -1.02 -3.02 17.53
N ALA A 6 -0.84 -1.73 17.43
CA ALA A 6 -0.66 -1.05 16.14
C ALA A 6 0.65 -0.28 16.10
N PHE A 7 1.30 -0.29 14.94
CA PHE A 7 2.46 0.55 14.67
C PHE A 7 2.01 1.89 14.08
N GLN A 8 2.54 2.97 14.64
CA GLN A 8 2.37 4.28 14.05
C GLN A 8 3.33 4.46 12.86
N ALA A 9 2.85 5.06 11.78
CA ALA A 9 3.70 5.30 10.62
C ALA A 9 4.84 6.28 10.98
N GLN A 10 6.07 5.90 10.64
CA GLN A 10 7.26 6.76 10.77
C GLN A 10 7.10 8.03 9.93
N GLY A 11 7.49 9.17 10.47
CA GLY A 11 7.39 10.47 9.81
C GLY A 11 6.11 11.26 10.12
N ILE A 12 5.23 10.76 11.00
CA ILE A 12 4.07 11.51 11.50
C ILE A 12 4.55 12.57 12.50
N GLU A 13 5.45 12.21 13.40
CA GLU A 13 5.97 13.11 14.42
C GLU A 13 7.04 14.05 13.88
N GLU A 14 7.19 15.19 14.56
CA GLU A 14 8.21 16.16 14.20
C GLU A 14 9.63 15.61 14.44
N GLY A 15 10.52 15.83 13.47
CA GLY A 15 11.90 15.34 13.54
C GLY A 15 12.06 13.88 13.05
N GLN A 16 10.97 13.19 12.70
CA GLN A 16 11.05 11.87 12.11
C GLN A 16 11.08 11.94 10.58
N GLU A 17 12.05 11.26 9.97
CA GLU A 17 12.11 11.10 8.51
C GLU A 17 11.26 9.90 8.06
N PRO A 18 10.38 10.08 7.06
CA PRO A 18 9.60 8.98 6.48
C PRO A 18 10.49 7.96 5.78
N PHE A 19 10.15 6.70 5.88
CA PHE A 19 10.80 5.68 5.07
C PHE A 19 10.32 5.74 3.61
N LEU A 20 11.25 5.49 2.69
CA LEU A 20 10.98 5.47 1.25
C LEU A 20 10.80 4.05 0.70
N ARG A 21 10.89 3.03 1.55
CA ARG A 21 10.80 1.61 1.19
C ARG A 21 10.00 0.85 2.22
N ILE A 22 9.18 -0.07 1.74
CA ILE A 22 8.41 -1.00 2.59
C ILE A 22 9.34 -1.88 3.43
N GLU A 23 10.48 -2.29 2.86
CA GLU A 23 11.46 -3.15 3.53
C GLU A 23 12.07 -2.48 4.77
N ASP A 24 12.32 -1.17 4.70
CA ASP A 24 12.90 -0.40 5.80
C ASP A 24 11.84 -0.13 6.90
N MET A 25 10.59 0.15 6.51
CA MET A 25 9.45 0.23 7.44
C MET A 25 9.30 -1.10 8.21
N ALA A 26 9.28 -2.21 7.49
CA ALA A 26 9.14 -3.54 8.08
C ALA A 26 10.31 -3.87 9.00
N ALA A 27 11.54 -3.51 8.65
CA ALA A 27 12.72 -3.75 9.48
C ALA A 27 12.62 -3.03 10.83
N LEU A 28 12.20 -1.76 10.85
CA LEU A 28 11.97 -1.04 12.10
C LEU A 28 10.87 -1.73 12.92
N TYR A 29 9.74 -2.06 12.29
CA TYR A 29 8.62 -2.65 13.01
C TYR A 29 8.92 -4.07 13.51
N VAL A 30 9.69 -4.86 12.79
CA VAL A 30 10.19 -6.17 13.27
C VAL A 30 11.11 -5.98 14.48
N LYS A 31 12.01 -4.99 14.45
CA LYS A 31 12.86 -4.69 15.59
C LYS A 31 12.03 -4.33 16.82
N THR A 32 11.10 -3.37 16.69
CA THR A 32 10.24 -2.93 17.78
C THR A 32 9.33 -4.06 18.28
N LEU A 33 8.79 -4.89 17.37
CA LEU A 33 7.99 -6.05 17.72
C LEU A 33 8.79 -7.03 18.58
N ARG A 34 10.04 -7.31 18.22
CA ARG A 34 10.89 -8.25 18.94
C ARG A 34 11.42 -7.68 20.26
N GLU A 35 11.51 -6.38 20.41
CA GLU A 35 11.76 -5.73 21.70
C GLU A 35 10.57 -5.95 22.67
N PHE A 36 9.35 -5.93 22.14
CA PHE A 36 8.12 -6.18 22.92
C PHE A 36 7.83 -7.67 23.12
N GLN A 37 7.96 -8.48 22.07
CA GLN A 37 7.77 -9.93 22.05
C GLN A 37 8.97 -10.58 21.37
N PRO A 38 10.00 -11.03 22.12
CA PRO A 38 11.26 -11.55 21.56
C PRO A 38 11.08 -12.76 20.64
N ASP A 39 10.15 -13.65 20.98
CA ASP A 39 9.91 -14.91 20.27
C ASP A 39 8.46 -15.02 19.82
N GLY A 40 8.29 -15.67 18.65
CA GLY A 40 6.98 -16.01 18.13
C GLY A 40 6.27 -17.10 18.95
N PRO A 41 5.10 -17.52 18.50
CA PRO A 41 4.50 -17.23 17.19
C PRO A 41 3.92 -15.82 17.09
N TYR A 42 4.17 -15.16 15.96
CA TYR A 42 3.61 -13.84 15.69
C TYR A 42 2.31 -13.94 14.90
N PHE A 43 1.39 -13.04 15.21
CA PHE A 43 0.17 -12.80 14.45
C PHE A 43 0.25 -11.40 13.86
N LEU A 44 0.29 -11.33 12.55
CA LEU A 44 0.47 -10.07 11.84
C LEU A 44 -0.76 -9.76 11.00
N GLY A 45 -1.05 -8.48 10.84
CA GLY A 45 -2.10 -8.06 9.95
C GLY A 45 -1.91 -6.63 9.49
N GLY A 46 -2.51 -6.29 8.35
CA GLY A 46 -2.47 -4.93 7.86
C GLY A 46 -3.53 -4.64 6.82
N TYR A 47 -4.06 -3.44 6.92
CA TYR A 47 -5.03 -2.89 5.98
C TYR A 47 -4.33 -2.03 4.93
N SER A 48 -4.72 -2.17 3.66
CA SER A 48 -4.16 -1.38 2.56
C SER A 48 -2.62 -1.50 2.51
N MET A 49 -1.89 -0.40 2.43
CA MET A 49 -0.43 -0.43 2.48
C MET A 49 0.13 -1.17 3.71
N GLY A 50 -0.57 -1.12 4.86
CA GLY A 50 -0.20 -1.88 6.04
C GLY A 50 -0.14 -3.39 5.80
N GLY A 51 -0.95 -3.92 4.88
CA GLY A 51 -0.88 -5.33 4.45
C GLY A 51 0.43 -5.68 3.74
N MET A 52 0.98 -4.76 2.95
CA MET A 52 2.31 -4.95 2.33
C MET A 52 3.42 -4.93 3.37
N VAL A 53 3.33 -3.99 4.33
CA VAL A 53 4.30 -3.90 5.43
C VAL A 53 4.25 -5.16 6.29
N ALA A 54 3.05 -5.63 6.68
CA ALA A 54 2.88 -6.86 7.45
C ALA A 54 3.41 -8.09 6.71
N PHE A 55 3.22 -8.15 5.39
CA PHE A 55 3.77 -9.20 4.55
C PHE A 55 5.31 -9.19 4.54
N GLU A 56 5.92 -8.03 4.39
CA GLU A 56 7.39 -7.90 4.45
C GLU A 56 7.92 -8.21 5.86
N MET A 57 7.23 -7.77 6.92
CA MET A 57 7.57 -8.15 8.30
C MET A 57 7.57 -9.68 8.47
N ALA A 58 6.55 -10.36 7.94
CA ALA A 58 6.48 -11.83 7.99
C ALA A 58 7.66 -12.49 7.27
N GLN A 59 8.09 -11.95 6.12
CA GLN A 59 9.27 -12.44 5.40
C GLN A 59 10.56 -12.22 6.20
N GLN A 60 10.73 -11.07 6.83
CA GLN A 60 11.92 -10.75 7.61
C GLN A 60 11.99 -11.58 8.90
N LEU A 61 10.86 -11.79 9.57
CA LEU A 61 10.77 -12.68 10.74
C LEU A 61 11.11 -14.13 10.36
N GLN A 62 10.57 -14.63 9.25
CA GLN A 62 10.88 -15.97 8.75
C GLN A 62 12.37 -16.12 8.40
N ALA A 63 12.97 -15.10 7.79
CA ALA A 63 14.40 -15.08 7.49
C ALA A 63 15.28 -15.06 8.77
N GLN A 64 14.74 -14.62 9.90
CA GLN A 64 15.37 -14.65 11.22
C GLN A 64 15.05 -15.93 12.01
N GLY A 65 14.43 -16.94 11.37
CA GLY A 65 14.04 -18.19 12.03
C GLY A 65 12.82 -18.10 12.93
N GLN A 66 12.08 -16.99 12.88
CA GLN A 66 10.91 -16.76 13.71
C GLN A 66 9.64 -17.34 13.05
N THR A 67 8.69 -17.77 13.87
CA THR A 67 7.42 -18.32 13.43
C THR A 67 6.35 -17.23 13.32
N VAL A 68 5.73 -17.10 12.15
CA VAL A 68 4.51 -16.32 11.93
C VAL A 68 3.35 -17.28 11.83
N ALA A 69 2.48 -17.31 12.85
CA ALA A 69 1.36 -18.23 12.95
C ALA A 69 0.23 -17.87 11.98
N ALA A 70 -0.05 -16.58 11.81
CA ALA A 70 -1.03 -16.08 10.87
C ALA A 70 -0.63 -14.69 10.34
N LEU A 71 -0.95 -14.46 9.07
CA LEU A 71 -0.81 -13.16 8.41
C LEU A 71 -2.13 -12.80 7.73
N ALA A 72 -2.76 -11.70 8.14
CA ALA A 72 -3.97 -11.16 7.53
C ALA A 72 -3.63 -9.97 6.62
N ILE A 73 -3.95 -10.07 5.34
CA ILE A 73 -3.77 -9.01 4.34
C ILE A 73 -5.14 -8.48 3.97
N ILE A 74 -5.42 -7.20 4.29
CA ILE A 74 -6.75 -6.62 4.16
C ILE A 74 -6.76 -5.64 2.99
N ASP A 75 -7.48 -6.02 1.96
CA ASP A 75 -7.89 -5.24 0.78
C ASP A 75 -6.74 -4.52 0.05
N VAL A 76 -5.66 -5.23 -0.19
CA VAL A 76 -4.54 -4.75 -0.99
C VAL A 76 -4.08 -5.79 -2.00
N PRO A 77 -3.97 -5.42 -3.29
CA PRO A 77 -3.49 -6.33 -4.31
C PRO A 77 -1.97 -6.50 -4.26
N ALA A 78 -1.49 -7.72 -4.48
CA ALA A 78 -0.07 -7.97 -4.66
C ALA A 78 0.45 -7.27 -5.93
N GLN A 79 1.62 -6.68 -5.84
CA GLN A 79 2.30 -6.15 -7.03
C GLN A 79 2.71 -7.29 -7.97
N SER A 80 2.62 -7.04 -9.28
CA SER A 80 2.94 -8.06 -10.27
C SER A 80 4.40 -8.52 -10.16
N PRO A 81 4.67 -9.83 -10.06
CA PRO A 81 6.03 -10.36 -10.00
C PRO A 81 6.89 -10.00 -11.24
N HIS A 82 6.26 -9.70 -12.37
CA HIS A 82 6.97 -9.28 -13.59
C HIS A 82 7.70 -7.95 -13.41
N LEU A 83 7.26 -7.12 -12.46
CA LEU A 83 7.93 -5.85 -12.16
C LEU A 83 9.33 -6.04 -11.57
N LYS A 84 9.67 -7.23 -11.05
CA LYS A 84 11.02 -7.53 -10.55
C LYS A 84 12.10 -7.35 -11.61
N TYR A 85 11.83 -7.76 -12.85
CA TYR A 85 12.79 -7.62 -13.95
C TYR A 85 12.97 -6.16 -14.34
N LEU A 86 11.88 -5.40 -14.34
CA LEU A 86 11.93 -3.95 -14.57
C LEU A 86 12.69 -3.25 -13.44
N ARG A 87 12.47 -3.67 -12.20
CA ARG A 87 13.20 -3.15 -11.05
C ARG A 87 14.70 -3.45 -11.15
N GLN A 88 15.06 -4.70 -11.44
CA GLN A 88 16.45 -5.10 -11.63
C GLN A 88 17.13 -4.28 -12.75
N PHE A 89 16.45 -4.07 -13.87
CA PHE A 89 16.93 -3.24 -14.95
C PHE A 89 17.16 -1.79 -14.52
N ALA A 90 16.22 -1.18 -13.83
CA ALA A 90 16.35 0.18 -13.29
C ALA A 90 17.52 0.29 -12.29
N ASP A 91 17.67 -0.73 -11.44
CA ASP A 91 18.74 -0.77 -10.44
C ASP A 91 20.13 -0.96 -11.09
N GLN A 92 20.24 -1.78 -12.15
CA GLN A 92 21.48 -1.97 -12.90
C GLN A 92 21.91 -0.68 -13.61
N ILE A 93 20.99 -0.05 -14.35
CA ILE A 93 21.28 1.22 -15.03
C ILE A 93 21.63 2.30 -14.02
N GLY A 94 20.84 2.41 -12.94
CA GLY A 94 21.08 3.41 -11.91
C GLY A 94 22.42 3.20 -11.18
N SER A 95 22.83 1.95 -10.98
CA SER A 95 24.14 1.62 -10.43
C SER A 95 25.28 2.01 -11.37
N LEU A 96 25.14 1.71 -12.67
CA LEU A 96 26.11 2.09 -13.70
C LEU A 96 26.27 3.63 -13.77
N LEU A 97 25.18 4.36 -13.60
CA LEU A 97 25.17 5.82 -13.59
C LEU A 97 25.48 6.41 -12.19
N ARG A 98 25.90 5.58 -11.23
CA ARG A 98 26.21 5.98 -9.84
C ARG A 98 25.08 6.76 -9.15
N MET A 99 23.82 6.43 -9.49
CA MET A 99 22.65 7.05 -8.88
C MET A 99 22.45 6.55 -7.43
N SER A 100 21.97 7.46 -6.56
CA SER A 100 21.54 7.08 -5.21
C SER A 100 20.36 6.10 -5.24
N SER A 101 20.12 5.39 -4.14
CA SER A 101 18.99 4.46 -3.99
C SER A 101 17.66 5.12 -4.37
N ASP A 102 17.45 6.37 -3.90
CA ASP A 102 16.21 7.12 -4.16
C ASP A 102 16.05 7.47 -5.63
N ARG A 103 17.13 7.89 -6.30
CA ARG A 103 17.09 8.17 -7.74
C ARG A 103 16.81 6.91 -8.56
N ARG A 104 17.36 5.75 -8.15
CA ARG A 104 17.04 4.45 -8.78
C ARG A 104 15.57 4.08 -8.59
N ASN A 105 15.02 4.33 -7.40
CA ASN A 105 13.61 4.14 -7.11
C ASN A 105 12.73 5.02 -8.00
N GLN A 106 13.06 6.31 -8.13
CA GLN A 106 12.35 7.24 -9.01
C GLN A 106 12.44 6.81 -10.48
N LEU A 107 13.60 6.37 -10.94
CA LEU A 107 13.78 5.83 -12.30
C LEU A 107 12.84 4.64 -12.55
N PHE A 108 12.81 3.66 -11.63
CA PHE A 108 11.89 2.53 -11.72
C PHE A 108 10.43 2.97 -11.80
N LEU A 109 10.00 3.89 -10.94
CA LEU A 109 8.62 4.39 -10.93
C LEU A 109 8.25 5.12 -12.23
N HIS A 110 9.17 5.90 -12.81
CA HIS A 110 8.96 6.57 -14.09
C HIS A 110 8.80 5.55 -15.23
N ILE A 111 9.72 4.58 -15.34
CA ILE A 111 9.65 3.54 -16.38
C ILE A 111 8.36 2.73 -16.23
N ARG A 112 8.02 2.30 -15.02
CA ARG A 112 6.76 1.58 -14.69
C ARG A 112 5.54 2.39 -15.13
N HIS A 113 5.49 3.67 -14.78
CA HIS A 113 4.37 4.55 -15.14
C HIS A 113 4.22 4.66 -16.68
N TYR A 114 5.33 4.80 -17.40
CA TYR A 114 5.32 4.88 -18.85
C TYR A 114 4.83 3.57 -19.49
N LEU A 115 5.35 2.43 -19.05
CA LEU A 115 4.94 1.12 -19.55
C LEU A 115 3.48 0.82 -19.25
N PHE A 116 3.01 1.16 -18.06
CA PHE A 116 1.59 1.01 -17.71
C PHE A 116 0.69 1.85 -18.62
N ARG A 117 1.08 3.09 -18.90
CA ARG A 117 0.33 3.97 -19.83
C ARG A 117 0.29 3.42 -21.25
N ILE A 118 1.42 2.91 -21.75
CA ILE A 118 1.49 2.28 -23.09
C ILE A 118 0.61 1.03 -23.12
N GLY A 119 0.72 0.16 -22.12
CA GLY A 119 -0.10 -1.06 -22.00
C GLY A 119 -1.59 -0.77 -21.86
N TYR A 120 -1.96 0.24 -21.09
CA TYR A 120 -3.34 0.70 -20.98
C TYR A 120 -3.87 1.24 -22.32
N PHE A 121 -3.11 2.12 -22.98
CA PHE A 121 -3.48 2.65 -24.29
C PHE A 121 -3.61 1.54 -25.33
N GLY A 122 -2.72 0.53 -25.28
CA GLY A 122 -2.78 -0.62 -26.17
C GLY A 122 -4.08 -1.42 -26.07
N ARG A 123 -4.62 -1.58 -24.84
CA ARG A 123 -5.83 -2.36 -24.56
C ARG A 123 -7.14 -1.60 -24.80
N LEU A 124 -7.10 -0.29 -24.99
CA LEU A 124 -8.31 0.50 -25.24
C LEU A 124 -8.89 0.15 -26.62
N LYS A 125 -10.24 0.02 -26.70
CA LYS A 125 -10.96 -0.02 -27.99
C LYS A 125 -10.69 1.26 -28.76
N LEU A 126 -10.71 1.20 -30.09
CA LEU A 126 -10.36 2.33 -30.97
C LEU A 126 -11.12 3.62 -30.65
N SER A 127 -12.42 3.51 -30.35
CA SER A 127 -13.26 4.63 -29.92
C SER A 127 -12.78 5.31 -28.63
N LYS A 128 -12.34 4.50 -27.65
CA LYS A 128 -11.80 5.02 -26.38
C LYS A 128 -10.38 5.60 -26.54
N LYS A 129 -9.60 5.11 -27.51
CA LYS A 129 -8.30 5.71 -27.87
C LYS A 129 -8.47 7.11 -28.41
N PHE A 130 -9.46 7.32 -29.26
CA PHE A 130 -9.75 8.64 -29.83
C PHE A 130 -10.22 9.63 -28.76
N ALA A 131 -11.15 9.24 -27.91
CA ALA A 131 -11.63 10.06 -26.79
C ALA A 131 -10.51 10.40 -25.78
N TYR A 132 -9.59 9.48 -25.53
CA TYR A 132 -8.41 9.72 -24.68
C TYR A 132 -7.47 10.76 -25.30
N LEU A 133 -7.20 10.65 -26.61
CA LEU A 133 -6.37 11.61 -27.35
C LEU A 133 -7.00 13.00 -27.39
N GLN A 134 -8.31 13.09 -27.69
CA GLN A 134 -9.04 14.37 -27.68
C GLN A 134 -8.96 15.07 -26.31
N ARG A 135 -9.19 14.32 -25.22
CA ARG A 135 -9.11 14.86 -23.86
C ARG A 135 -7.70 15.37 -23.52
N LYS A 136 -6.66 14.67 -24.00
CA LYS A 136 -5.27 15.07 -23.80
C LYS A 136 -4.87 16.30 -24.62
N LEU A 137 -5.31 16.37 -25.86
CA LEU A 137 -5.11 17.54 -26.72
C LEU A 137 -5.87 18.76 -26.17
N GLY A 138 -7.11 18.58 -25.69
CA GLY A 138 -7.88 19.64 -25.03
C GLY A 138 -7.23 20.13 -23.73
N SER A 139 -6.59 19.26 -22.95
CA SER A 139 -5.85 19.66 -21.76
C SER A 139 -4.53 20.39 -22.08
N LEU A 140 -3.88 20.04 -23.19
CA LEU A 140 -2.70 20.75 -23.69
C LEU A 140 -3.09 22.16 -24.20
N GLY A 141 -4.19 22.25 -24.95
CA GLY A 141 -4.73 23.53 -25.42
C GLY A 141 -5.08 24.47 -24.26
N LYS A 142 -5.69 23.96 -23.19
CA LYS A 142 -5.96 24.75 -21.97
C LYS A 142 -4.69 25.17 -21.24
N LYS A 143 -3.64 24.36 -21.21
CA LYS A 143 -2.34 24.74 -20.65
C LYS A 143 -1.66 25.83 -21.46
N ILE A 144 -1.73 25.76 -22.79
CA ILE A 144 -1.17 26.77 -23.70
C ILE A 144 -1.99 28.05 -23.62
N ALA A 145 -3.32 27.97 -23.59
CA ALA A 145 -4.20 29.12 -23.43
C ALA A 145 -4.09 29.77 -22.04
N GLY A 146 -3.90 28.98 -20.99
CA GLY A 146 -3.72 29.48 -19.62
C GLY A 146 -2.40 30.19 -19.37
N THR A 147 -1.40 30.02 -20.26
CA THR A 147 -0.13 30.77 -20.18
C THR A 147 -0.26 32.18 -20.78
N TYR A 148 -1.30 32.44 -21.56
CA TYR A 148 -1.54 33.76 -22.21
C TYR A 148 -2.51 34.66 -21.44
N SER A 149 -3.18 34.16 -20.41
CA SER A 149 -4.19 34.90 -19.63
C SER A 149 -3.75 35.13 -18.18
N ARG A 150 -2.53 35.57 -17.97
CA ARG A 150 -2.06 35.99 -16.64
C ARG A 150 -1.75 37.46 -16.61
N HIS A 151 -2.78 38.29 -16.91
CA HIS A 151 -2.84 39.67 -16.52
C HIS A 151 -4.31 40.07 -16.27
N GLU A 152 -4.51 40.69 -15.09
CA GLU A 152 -5.67 41.43 -14.65
C GLU A 152 -6.95 40.63 -14.27
N ASP A 153 -7.13 40.39 -12.99
CA ASP A 153 -8.19 41.02 -12.21
C ASP A 153 -7.96 40.72 -10.71
N THR A 154 -7.37 41.67 -10.01
CA THR A 154 -7.34 41.73 -8.56
C THR A 154 -8.50 42.59 -8.10
N ARG A 155 -9.68 41.99 -7.88
CA ARG A 155 -10.70 42.57 -7.01
C ARG A 155 -10.75 41.80 -5.72
N PRO A 156 -10.69 42.46 -4.54
CA PRO A 156 -10.93 41.80 -3.28
C PRO A 156 -12.42 41.49 -3.17
N THR A 157 -12.80 40.22 -3.26
CA THR A 157 -14.10 39.78 -2.79
C THR A 157 -14.00 39.61 -1.29
N ASP A 158 -14.91 40.20 -0.55
CA ASP A 158 -15.10 40.08 0.89
C ASP A 158 -15.03 38.61 1.31
N VAL A 159 -13.94 38.28 1.98
CA VAL A 159 -13.74 36.96 2.61
C VAL A 159 -14.43 37.05 3.96
N ALA A 160 -15.63 36.48 4.04
CA ALA A 160 -16.25 36.11 5.30
C ALA A 160 -15.23 35.29 6.11
N ASP A 161 -15.11 35.59 7.41
CA ASP A 161 -14.22 34.98 8.38
C ASP A 161 -14.13 33.45 8.24
N VAL A 162 -13.15 32.95 7.50
CA VAL A 162 -12.66 31.59 7.60
C VAL A 162 -11.74 31.57 8.82
N PRO A 163 -11.98 30.68 9.82
CA PRO A 163 -11.10 30.58 10.97
C PRO A 163 -9.66 30.42 10.50
N THR A 164 -8.81 31.35 10.90
CA THR A 164 -7.38 31.34 10.52
C THR A 164 -6.76 30.07 11.10
N GLU A 165 -6.55 29.05 10.26
CA GLU A 165 -5.84 27.84 10.66
C GLU A 165 -4.50 28.22 11.28
N SER A 166 -4.17 27.63 12.42
CA SER A 166 -2.90 27.91 13.07
C SER A 166 -1.75 27.47 12.15
N LYS A 167 -0.62 28.18 12.19
CA LYS A 167 0.59 27.78 11.41
C LYS A 167 0.99 26.32 11.70
N VAL A 168 0.73 25.84 12.92
CA VAL A 168 0.99 24.47 13.36
C VAL A 168 0.10 23.49 12.60
N ASP A 169 -1.20 23.79 12.44
CA ASP A 169 -2.14 22.92 11.72
C ASP A 169 -1.79 22.83 10.23
N VAL A 170 -1.37 23.94 9.62
CA VAL A 170 -0.94 23.95 8.22
C VAL A 170 0.32 23.10 8.01
N LEU A 171 1.29 23.20 8.92
CA LEU A 171 2.52 22.39 8.86
C LEU A 171 2.24 20.90 9.09
N ALA A 172 1.38 20.56 10.05
CA ALA A 172 0.96 19.19 10.30
C ALA A 172 0.23 18.57 9.08
N LYS A 173 -0.72 19.29 8.50
CA LYS A 173 -1.41 18.86 7.27
C LYS A 173 -0.45 18.66 6.08
N ARG A 174 0.53 19.56 5.94
CA ARG A 174 1.56 19.43 4.90
C ARG A 174 2.43 18.20 5.12
N ARG A 175 2.83 17.91 6.36
CA ARG A 175 3.60 16.72 6.74
C ARG A 175 2.85 15.45 6.43
N ILE A 176 1.59 15.34 6.87
CA ILE A 176 0.72 14.18 6.59
C ILE A 176 0.57 13.96 5.08
N ARG A 177 0.34 15.03 4.32
CA ARG A 177 0.23 14.93 2.85
C ARG A 177 1.52 14.45 2.20
N ASN A 178 2.68 14.96 2.64
CA ASN A 178 3.98 14.51 2.13
C ASN A 178 4.24 13.04 2.47
N LEU A 179 3.93 12.63 3.70
CA LEU A 179 4.02 11.25 4.14
C LEU A 179 3.15 10.34 3.25
N PHE A 180 1.92 10.77 2.93
CA PHE A 180 1.04 10.00 2.04
C PHE A 180 1.64 9.80 0.64
N ILE A 181 2.27 10.84 0.09
CA ILE A 181 2.95 10.77 -1.23
C ILE A 181 4.13 9.81 -1.17
N LEU A 182 4.97 9.89 -0.14
CA LEU A 182 6.14 9.04 0.02
C LEU A 182 5.75 7.57 0.26
N ASN A 183 4.73 7.35 1.07
CA ASN A 183 4.18 6.03 1.32
C ASN A 183 3.57 5.41 0.04
N ASP A 184 2.86 6.18 -0.79
CA ASP A 184 2.36 5.70 -2.10
C ASP A 184 3.51 5.32 -3.05
N GLN A 185 4.62 6.08 -3.03
CA GLN A 185 5.81 5.73 -3.81
C GLN A 185 6.46 4.45 -3.30
N ALA A 186 6.64 4.29 -1.99
CA ALA A 186 7.16 3.08 -1.39
C ALA A 186 6.28 1.86 -1.70
N PHE A 187 4.96 2.00 -1.57
CA PHE A 187 3.97 0.99 -1.92
C PHE A 187 4.09 0.55 -3.39
N ARG A 188 4.16 1.50 -4.32
CA ARG A 188 4.29 1.21 -5.75
C ARG A 188 5.64 0.60 -6.13
N ALA A 189 6.67 0.85 -5.37
CA ALA A 189 8.01 0.34 -5.62
C ALA A 189 8.23 -1.06 -5.03
N TYR A 190 7.44 -1.45 -4.05
CA TYR A 190 7.58 -2.73 -3.37
C TYR A 190 7.18 -3.90 -4.27
N ILE A 191 7.99 -4.96 -4.27
CA ILE A 191 7.75 -6.18 -5.02
C ILE A 191 7.89 -7.35 -4.05
N PRO A 192 6.77 -8.00 -3.68
CA PRO A 192 6.78 -9.11 -2.73
C PRO A 192 7.59 -10.29 -3.25
N ARG A 193 8.40 -10.89 -2.40
CA ARG A 193 9.11 -12.15 -2.67
C ARG A 193 8.20 -13.33 -2.36
N ARG A 194 8.61 -14.53 -2.70
CA ARG A 194 7.89 -15.74 -2.31
C ARG A 194 7.86 -15.90 -0.79
N TYR A 195 6.70 -16.30 -0.29
CA TYR A 195 6.44 -16.51 1.13
C TYR A 195 5.80 -17.89 1.34
N HIS A 196 6.29 -18.62 2.33
CA HIS A 196 5.73 -19.91 2.71
C HIS A 196 5.17 -19.81 4.13
N GLY A 197 3.87 -19.63 4.24
CA GLY A 197 3.17 -19.49 5.52
C GLY A 197 1.66 -19.46 5.34
N ARG A 198 0.94 -19.34 6.45
CA ARG A 198 -0.52 -19.17 6.43
C ARG A 198 -0.86 -17.70 6.20
N VAL A 199 -1.62 -17.42 5.16
CA VAL A 199 -2.07 -16.08 4.81
C VAL A 199 -3.57 -16.07 4.58
N THR A 200 -4.23 -15.09 5.17
CA THR A 200 -5.64 -14.80 4.98
C THR A 200 -5.78 -13.48 4.20
N ILE A 201 -6.39 -13.53 3.02
CA ILE A 201 -6.76 -12.34 2.26
C ILE A 201 -8.19 -11.97 2.62
N ILE A 202 -8.40 -10.75 3.10
CA ILE A 202 -9.75 -10.23 3.33
C ILE A 202 -9.94 -9.08 2.34
N ARG A 203 -10.90 -9.22 1.43
CA ARG A 203 -11.11 -8.27 0.34
C ARG A 203 -12.49 -7.63 0.40
N SER A 204 -12.60 -6.39 -0.06
CA SER A 204 -13.88 -5.73 -0.28
C SER A 204 -14.55 -6.25 -1.56
N VAL A 205 -15.90 -6.15 -1.63
CA VAL A 205 -16.66 -6.53 -2.83
C VAL A 205 -16.37 -5.60 -4.00
N ARG A 206 -16.28 -4.27 -3.75
CA ARG A 206 -16.18 -3.24 -4.79
C ARG A 206 -14.78 -2.75 -5.07
N GLY A 207 -13.77 -3.23 -4.31
CA GLY A 207 -12.39 -2.85 -4.52
C GLY A 207 -12.06 -1.41 -4.11
N TYR A 208 -10.92 -0.93 -4.58
CA TYR A 208 -10.30 0.32 -4.14
C TYR A 208 -11.02 1.58 -4.63
N THR A 209 -11.58 1.59 -5.83
CA THR A 209 -12.24 2.77 -6.41
C THR A 209 -13.74 2.82 -6.16
N GLY A 210 -14.32 1.78 -5.56
CA GLY A 210 -15.78 1.64 -5.41
C GLY A 210 -16.52 1.36 -6.72
N ASP A 211 -15.80 1.27 -7.85
CA ASP A 211 -16.32 0.95 -9.16
C ASP A 211 -16.06 -0.55 -9.46
N ALA A 212 -17.07 -1.37 -9.21
CA ALA A 212 -16.98 -2.83 -9.37
C ALA A 212 -16.48 -3.26 -10.76
N ASP A 213 -16.73 -2.45 -11.79
CA ASP A 213 -16.29 -2.74 -13.16
C ASP A 213 -14.80 -2.43 -13.38
N LYS A 214 -14.19 -1.56 -12.58
CA LYS A 214 -12.82 -1.11 -12.75
C LYS A 214 -11.83 -1.82 -11.81
N ASP A 215 -12.26 -2.10 -10.58
CA ASP A 215 -11.37 -2.64 -9.53
C ASP A 215 -11.61 -4.11 -9.25
N TYR A 216 -12.69 -4.69 -9.82
CA TYR A 216 -12.93 -6.11 -9.64
C TYR A 216 -11.79 -6.92 -10.28
N SER A 217 -10.90 -7.42 -9.46
CA SER A 217 -9.99 -8.47 -9.86
C SER A 217 -10.75 -9.80 -9.87
N PRO A 218 -10.82 -10.50 -11.00
CA PRO A 218 -11.40 -11.84 -11.03
C PRO A 218 -10.59 -12.83 -10.17
N ASP A 219 -9.37 -12.49 -9.81
CA ASP A 219 -8.53 -13.27 -8.91
C ASP A 219 -8.98 -13.06 -7.46
N PRO A 220 -9.56 -14.09 -6.81
CA PRO A 220 -10.03 -13.99 -5.43
C PRO A 220 -8.92 -13.65 -4.43
N TYR A 221 -7.67 -13.92 -4.80
CA TYR A 221 -6.50 -13.68 -3.97
C TYR A 221 -5.81 -12.34 -4.26
N LEU A 222 -6.38 -11.48 -5.08
CA LEU A 222 -5.82 -10.17 -5.43
C LEU A 222 -4.35 -10.23 -5.91
N GLY A 223 -3.97 -11.29 -6.60
CA GLY A 223 -2.61 -11.53 -7.10
C GLY A 223 -1.65 -12.20 -6.11
N TRP A 224 -2.02 -12.35 -4.84
CA TRP A 224 -1.16 -12.94 -3.80
C TRP A 224 -0.89 -14.43 -4.03
N GLY A 225 -1.79 -15.19 -4.69
CA GLY A 225 -1.56 -16.59 -5.04
C GLY A 225 -0.31 -16.85 -5.88
N ARG A 226 0.28 -15.81 -6.49
CA ARG A 226 1.52 -15.93 -7.28
C ARG A 226 2.78 -15.91 -6.43
N VAL A 227 2.70 -15.41 -5.20
CA VAL A 227 3.85 -15.24 -4.30
C VAL A 227 3.72 -16.05 -3.02
N ILE A 228 2.52 -16.49 -2.67
CA ILE A 228 2.28 -17.34 -1.51
C ILE A 228 2.27 -18.81 -1.95
N SER A 229 3.10 -19.64 -1.31
CA SER A 229 3.20 -21.09 -1.57
C SER A 229 2.74 -21.92 -0.37
N GLY A 230 2.25 -21.29 0.69
CA GLY A 230 1.68 -21.94 1.87
C GLY A 230 0.16 -22.01 1.83
N VAL A 231 -0.47 -21.98 2.99
CA VAL A 231 -1.94 -21.95 3.13
C VAL A 231 -2.45 -20.55 2.79
N LEU A 232 -3.38 -20.47 1.85
CA LEU A 232 -3.98 -19.21 1.41
C LEU A 232 -5.50 -19.31 1.48
N GLU A 233 -6.08 -18.51 2.36
CA GLU A 233 -7.54 -18.40 2.54
C GLU A 233 -8.01 -17.03 2.07
N THR A 234 -9.29 -16.92 1.68
CA THR A 234 -9.87 -15.64 1.28
C THR A 234 -11.26 -15.47 1.86
N TYR A 235 -11.52 -14.26 2.32
CA TYR A 235 -12.83 -13.80 2.79
C TYR A 235 -13.23 -12.52 2.08
N VAL A 236 -14.54 -12.27 2.01
CA VAL A 236 -15.11 -11.11 1.32
C VAL A 236 -15.94 -10.31 2.30
N VAL A 237 -15.71 -9.01 2.35
CA VAL A 237 -16.47 -8.07 3.18
C VAL A 237 -17.28 -7.14 2.25
N PRO A 238 -18.55 -6.87 2.54
CA PRO A 238 -19.35 -5.93 1.75
C PRO A 238 -18.74 -4.52 1.75
N GLY A 239 -19.12 -3.73 0.74
CA GLY A 239 -18.65 -2.36 0.59
C GLY A 239 -17.41 -2.25 -0.28
N ASP A 240 -16.83 -1.06 -0.29
CA ASP A 240 -15.56 -0.74 -0.94
C ASP A 240 -14.40 -0.71 0.07
N HIS A 241 -13.21 -0.34 -0.42
CA HIS A 241 -12.00 -0.23 0.39
C HIS A 241 -12.19 0.59 1.67
N ASN A 242 -12.88 1.71 1.61
CA ASN A 242 -13.07 2.59 2.77
C ASN A 242 -14.26 2.20 3.65
N GLU A 243 -15.27 1.57 3.06
CA GLU A 243 -16.49 1.18 3.75
C GLU A 243 -16.29 -0.09 4.60
N MET A 244 -15.44 -1.03 4.14
CA MET A 244 -15.24 -2.31 4.83
C MET A 244 -14.70 -2.17 6.27
N ILE A 245 -14.03 -1.06 6.59
CA ILE A 245 -13.51 -0.75 7.92
C ILE A 245 -14.46 0.07 8.79
N ARG A 246 -15.68 0.30 8.31
CA ARG A 246 -16.72 1.10 8.99
C ARG A 246 -17.95 0.27 9.27
N GLU A 247 -18.78 0.72 10.21
CA GLU A 247 -20.10 0.12 10.42
C GLU A 247 -20.97 0.26 9.16
N PRO A 248 -21.74 -0.78 8.85
CA PRO A 248 -21.88 -2.06 9.56
C PRO A 248 -20.85 -3.13 9.18
N HIS A 249 -20.02 -2.90 8.16
CA HIS A 249 -19.17 -3.92 7.52
C HIS A 249 -17.98 -4.36 8.39
N VAL A 250 -17.48 -3.47 9.25
CA VAL A 250 -16.35 -3.76 10.14
C VAL A 250 -16.60 -4.95 11.06
N ARG A 251 -17.86 -5.26 11.39
CA ARG A 251 -18.20 -6.44 12.21
C ARG A 251 -17.84 -7.73 11.50
N GLN A 252 -18.20 -7.83 10.22
CA GLN A 252 -17.86 -9.00 9.41
C GLN A 252 -16.34 -9.10 9.18
N LEU A 253 -15.65 -7.98 9.00
CA LEU A 253 -14.19 -7.94 8.97
C LEU A 253 -13.58 -8.52 10.26
N ALA A 254 -14.11 -8.12 11.43
CA ALA A 254 -13.65 -8.62 12.72
C ALA A 254 -13.91 -10.14 12.90
N GLU A 255 -15.04 -10.65 12.41
CA GLU A 255 -15.36 -12.09 12.42
C GLU A 255 -14.37 -12.88 11.57
N HIS A 256 -14.04 -12.39 10.37
CA HIS A 256 -13.04 -13.04 9.51
C HIS A 256 -11.62 -13.00 10.09
N LEU A 257 -11.24 -11.89 10.73
CA LEU A 257 -9.97 -11.80 11.45
C LEU A 257 -9.92 -12.80 12.62
N ARG A 258 -10.99 -12.91 13.39
CA ARG A 258 -11.09 -13.91 14.46
C ARG A 258 -10.96 -15.33 13.93
N SER A 259 -11.67 -15.66 12.87
CA SER A 259 -11.57 -16.97 12.23
C SER A 259 -10.13 -17.27 11.75
N SER A 260 -9.44 -16.28 11.22
CA SER A 260 -8.03 -16.42 10.83
C SER A 260 -7.10 -16.71 12.02
N LEU A 261 -7.36 -16.07 13.17
CA LEU A 261 -6.60 -16.29 14.41
C LEU A 261 -6.90 -17.67 15.01
N ASP A 262 -8.17 -18.08 15.04
CA ASP A 262 -8.60 -19.36 15.63
C ASP A 262 -8.07 -20.57 14.85
N ASN A 263 -7.96 -20.43 13.52
CA ASN A 263 -7.40 -21.43 12.60
C ASN A 263 -5.87 -21.48 12.59
N ALA A 264 -5.20 -20.55 13.26
CA ALA A 264 -3.74 -20.53 13.31
C ALA A 264 -3.19 -21.67 14.21
N PRO A 265 -2.07 -22.28 13.82
CA PRO A 265 -1.44 -23.30 14.66
C PRO A 265 -1.07 -22.71 16.03
N ARG A 266 -1.66 -23.25 17.09
CA ARG A 266 -1.21 -22.98 18.45
C ARG A 266 0.07 -23.76 18.69
N GLN A 267 1.07 -23.15 19.35
CA GLN A 267 2.18 -23.95 19.85
C GLN A 267 1.63 -25.05 20.78
N PRO A 268 2.19 -26.27 20.75
CA PRO A 268 1.92 -27.22 21.81
C PRO A 268 2.24 -26.55 23.13
N SER A 269 1.25 -26.38 23.98
CA SER A 269 1.43 -25.86 25.33
C SER A 269 2.58 -26.64 25.95
N ASP A 270 3.60 -25.95 26.45
CA ASP A 270 4.69 -26.52 27.21
C ASP A 270 4.12 -27.37 28.35
N SER A 271 4.04 -28.67 28.09
CA SER A 271 3.72 -29.66 29.14
C SER A 271 4.96 -29.93 30.01
N ARG A 272 5.78 -28.92 30.26
CA ARG A 272 6.88 -28.97 31.20
C ARG A 272 6.73 -27.91 32.27
N LYS A 273 5.76 -28.13 33.16
CA LYS A 273 5.78 -27.69 34.55
C LYS A 273 4.96 -28.70 35.35
N SER A 274 5.57 -29.81 35.70
CA SER A 274 5.25 -30.61 36.84
C SER A 274 6.54 -30.93 37.58
#